data_ea58f173ba2654c1f07b102232f06375
#
_entry.id   ea58f173ba2654c1f07b102232f06375
#
_cell.length_a   1.000
_cell.length_b   1.000
_cell.length_c   1.000
_cell.angle_alpha   90.00
_cell.angle_beta   90.00
_cell.angle_gamma   90.00
#
_symmetry.space_group_name_H-M   'P 1'
#
loop_
_entity.id
_entity.type
_entity.pdbx_description
1 polymer ?
#
loop_
_entity_poly.entity_id
_entity_poly.type
_entity_poly.pdbx_seq_one_letter_code
_entity_poly.pdbx_strand_id
1 'polypeptide(L)'
;DCTNAKNQQVVKAVIRYHFGEYKYNQHFGGDRLSSFLVKSVEIFSAKAINNSELLSEAIEELIENVYEDYDAGISLFGGYCEGEQLPLLRALKLSVSPRLSNLDQKSEQLNYYEYESDIDAILRDLRPHIEKTISHLSLFRARIGFKLGKYPDDDWESEPHYIPYEAGEISAPPPQLSRKGRLNREFVSFLYLADDIPIAVAEIKPSPGEYVSVGEFKLKRSLLIADFTNIDFIDFASCDKMLDLFELKNSINNLFSTPIPTSKQHRYLLTQAIADRIRVLGFEGIAFNSSVAEGVNYLLFDTQSAEYVVDSGKTLLIRKVEVDYLELRKATNRDDY
;
A
#
# COMPACT_ATOMS: atom_id res chain seq x y z
N ASP A 1 16.31 -24.96 -1.91
CA ASP A 1 17.19 -25.63 -2.88
C ASP A 1 17.93 -24.54 -3.68
N CYS A 2 19.22 -24.36 -3.39
CA CYS A 2 20.08 -23.35 -4.00
C CYS A 2 20.38 -23.62 -5.48
N THR A 3 20.09 -24.82 -5.98
CA THR A 3 20.30 -25.19 -7.39
C THR A 3 19.15 -24.76 -8.31
N ASN A 4 18.01 -24.32 -7.74
CA ASN A 4 16.88 -23.86 -8.51
C ASN A 4 17.12 -22.42 -9.00
N ALA A 5 17.19 -22.22 -10.31
CA ALA A 5 17.43 -20.91 -10.93
C ALA A 5 16.44 -19.83 -10.48
N LYS A 6 15.17 -20.18 -10.23
CA LYS A 6 14.16 -19.24 -9.72
C LYS A 6 14.50 -18.77 -8.30
N ASN A 7 14.94 -19.69 -7.43
CA ASN A 7 15.33 -19.33 -6.05
C ASN A 7 16.59 -18.48 -6.06
N GLN A 8 17.57 -18.80 -6.92
CA GLN A 8 18.77 -17.98 -7.09
C GLN A 8 18.42 -16.58 -7.53
N GLN A 9 17.53 -16.43 -8.48
CA GLN A 9 17.09 -15.12 -8.96
C GLN A 9 16.37 -14.30 -7.87
N VAL A 10 15.54 -14.94 -7.04
CA VAL A 10 14.89 -14.26 -5.90
C VAL A 10 15.95 -13.78 -4.89
N VAL A 11 16.94 -14.61 -4.55
CA VAL A 11 18.02 -14.21 -3.63
C VAL A 11 18.81 -13.03 -4.19
N LYS A 12 19.17 -13.07 -5.47
CA LYS A 12 19.83 -11.96 -6.16
C LYS A 12 19.01 -10.67 -6.08
N ALA A 13 17.71 -10.77 -6.38
CA ALA A 13 16.80 -9.63 -6.34
C ALA A 13 16.68 -9.03 -4.93
N VAL A 14 16.61 -9.88 -3.89
CA VAL A 14 16.60 -9.41 -2.50
C VAL A 14 17.86 -8.65 -2.15
N ILE A 15 19.03 -9.18 -2.53
CA ILE A 15 20.32 -8.52 -2.32
C ILE A 15 20.33 -7.16 -3.02
N ARG A 16 20.00 -7.15 -4.31
CA ARG A 16 19.96 -5.93 -5.12
C ARG A 16 18.96 -4.89 -4.60
N TYR A 17 17.88 -5.35 -4.03
CA TYR A 17 16.86 -4.47 -3.47
C TYR A 17 17.30 -3.83 -2.15
N HIS A 18 17.92 -4.61 -1.25
CA HIS A 18 18.21 -4.15 0.11
C HIS A 18 19.60 -3.56 0.30
N PHE A 19 20.60 -3.95 -0.50
CA PHE A 19 22.01 -3.61 -0.26
C PHE A 19 22.61 -2.84 -1.43
N GLY A 20 23.36 -1.80 -1.09
CA GLY A 20 24.23 -1.11 -2.02
C GLY A 20 25.59 -1.80 -2.09
N GLU A 21 26.32 -1.64 -3.19
CA GLU A 21 27.59 -2.27 -3.45
C GLU A 21 28.70 -1.26 -3.60
N TYR A 22 29.87 -1.52 -2.99
CA TYR A 22 31.05 -0.69 -3.10
C TYR A 22 31.94 -1.16 -4.24
N LYS A 23 32.52 -0.19 -4.96
CA LYS A 23 33.66 -0.44 -5.84
C LYS A 23 34.80 -1.02 -4.99
N TYR A 24 35.49 -2.06 -5.50
CA TYR A 24 36.69 -2.59 -4.84
C TYR A 24 37.72 -1.47 -4.66
N ASN A 25 37.92 -1.06 -3.41
CA ASN A 25 38.96 -0.13 -3.01
C ASN A 25 39.40 -0.55 -1.61
N GLN A 26 40.70 -0.75 -1.42
CA GLN A 26 41.29 -1.13 -0.16
C GLN A 26 40.99 -0.20 1.02
N HIS A 27 40.55 1.01 0.73
CA HIS A 27 40.19 2.05 1.73
C HIS A 27 38.69 2.17 2.05
N PHE A 28 37.82 1.53 1.26
CA PHE A 28 36.37 1.60 1.41
C PHE A 28 35.78 0.20 1.50
N GLY A 29 36.32 -0.67 2.36
CA GLY A 29 35.78 -1.99 2.54
C GLY A 29 34.33 -1.98 3.02
N GLY A 30 33.48 -2.76 2.37
CA GLY A 30 32.14 -3.08 2.85
C GLY A 30 32.11 -4.33 3.71
N ASP A 31 30.99 -4.61 4.34
CA ASP A 31 30.76 -5.83 5.08
C ASP A 31 30.46 -7.03 4.16
N ARG A 32 30.73 -8.23 4.64
CA ARG A 32 30.36 -9.44 3.91
C ARG A 32 28.83 -9.57 3.84
N LEU A 33 28.33 -9.91 2.67
CA LEU A 33 26.91 -10.06 2.42
C LEU A 33 26.24 -11.07 3.38
N SER A 34 26.92 -12.15 3.72
CA SER A 34 26.46 -13.13 4.71
C SER A 34 26.08 -12.49 6.05
N SER A 35 26.79 -11.45 6.46
CA SER A 35 26.48 -10.71 7.70
C SER A 35 25.13 -9.98 7.62
N PHE A 36 24.82 -9.36 6.49
CA PHE A 36 23.56 -8.66 6.30
C PHE A 36 22.36 -9.60 6.15
N LEU A 37 22.51 -10.69 5.40
CA LEU A 37 21.43 -11.65 5.16
C LEU A 37 20.98 -12.40 6.42
N VAL A 38 21.84 -12.46 7.43
CA VAL A 38 21.51 -13.11 8.71
C VAL A 38 21.05 -12.09 9.77
N LYS A 39 21.62 -10.88 9.78
CA LYS A 39 21.40 -9.89 10.86
C LYS A 39 20.38 -8.83 10.53
N SER A 40 20.40 -8.30 9.31
CA SER A 40 19.61 -7.11 8.94
C SER A 40 18.34 -7.46 8.18
N VAL A 41 18.38 -8.50 7.37
CA VAL A 41 17.23 -9.02 6.64
C VAL A 41 17.18 -10.52 6.92
N GLU A 42 16.31 -10.98 7.78
CA GLU A 42 16.17 -12.40 8.17
C GLU A 42 15.66 -13.28 7.01
N ILE A 43 16.35 -13.22 5.85
CA ILE A 43 16.05 -14.07 4.69
C ILE A 43 16.37 -15.53 5.02
N PHE A 44 17.44 -15.74 5.82
CA PHE A 44 17.80 -17.04 6.32
C PHE A 44 17.64 -17.07 7.83
N SER A 45 16.78 -17.95 8.31
CA SER A 45 16.66 -18.18 9.75
C SER A 45 18.03 -18.59 10.34
N ALA A 46 18.48 -17.87 11.37
CA ALA A 46 19.71 -18.18 12.08
C ALA A 46 19.74 -19.63 12.62
N LYS A 47 18.57 -20.26 12.83
CA LYS A 47 18.42 -21.65 13.23
C LYS A 47 18.69 -22.64 12.08
N ALA A 48 18.54 -22.23 10.83
CA ALA A 48 18.81 -23.09 9.67
C ALA A 48 20.30 -23.17 9.34
N ILE A 49 21.15 -22.35 9.98
CA ILE A 49 22.53 -22.15 9.62
C ILE A 49 23.42 -22.60 10.79
N ASN A 50 23.67 -23.90 10.87
CA ASN A 50 24.62 -24.46 11.83
C ASN A 50 26.09 -24.16 11.49
N ASN A 51 26.38 -23.59 10.31
CA ASN A 51 27.71 -23.24 9.86
C ASN A 51 27.71 -21.99 8.99
N SER A 52 28.12 -20.86 9.59
CA SER A 52 28.15 -19.55 8.93
C SER A 52 29.17 -19.46 7.76
N GLU A 53 30.21 -20.28 7.76
CA GLU A 53 31.23 -20.32 6.68
C GLU A 53 30.66 -20.96 5.42
N LEU A 54 30.03 -22.12 5.52
CA LEU A 54 29.40 -22.80 4.37
C LEU A 54 28.26 -21.97 3.75
N LEU A 55 27.54 -21.21 4.56
CA LEU A 55 26.52 -20.30 4.02
C LEU A 55 27.17 -19.13 3.28
N SER A 56 28.25 -18.56 3.84
CA SER A 56 29.02 -17.49 3.20
C SER A 56 29.52 -17.91 1.83
N GLU A 57 30.15 -19.09 1.76
CA GLU A 57 30.63 -19.65 0.50
C GLU A 57 29.50 -19.91 -0.50
N ALA A 58 28.37 -20.49 -0.07
CA ALA A 58 27.23 -20.74 -0.93
C ALA A 58 26.56 -19.45 -1.43
N ILE A 59 26.54 -18.39 -0.62
CA ILE A 59 26.04 -17.08 -1.01
C ILE A 59 27.01 -16.39 -1.97
N GLU A 60 28.33 -16.46 -1.71
CA GLU A 60 29.34 -15.89 -2.59
C GLU A 60 29.30 -16.59 -3.98
N GLU A 61 29.17 -17.92 -4.03
CA GLU A 61 28.98 -18.66 -5.27
C GLU A 61 27.66 -18.25 -6.02
N LEU A 62 26.60 -17.97 -5.28
CA LEU A 62 25.34 -17.46 -5.84
C LEU A 62 25.48 -16.06 -6.42
N ILE A 63 26.40 -15.25 -5.88
CA ILE A 63 26.59 -13.84 -6.21
C ILE A 63 27.56 -13.65 -7.37
N GLU A 64 28.53 -14.53 -7.56
CA GLU A 64 29.52 -14.44 -8.65
C GLU A 64 28.88 -14.22 -10.03
N ASN A 65 27.63 -14.60 -10.19
CA ASN A 65 26.85 -14.42 -11.41
C ASN A 65 25.74 -13.35 -11.32
N VAL A 66 25.71 -12.49 -10.30
CA VAL A 66 24.63 -11.48 -10.17
C VAL A 66 24.71 -10.42 -11.26
N TYR A 67 25.93 -10.12 -11.74
CA TYR A 67 26.19 -9.02 -12.66
C TYR A 67 26.91 -9.50 -13.92
N GLU A 68 26.19 -10.20 -14.81
CA GLU A 68 26.69 -10.58 -16.13
C GLU A 68 27.02 -9.36 -17.03
N ASP A 69 26.52 -8.18 -16.69
CA ASP A 69 26.73 -6.95 -17.46
C ASP A 69 28.06 -6.23 -17.15
N TYR A 70 28.86 -6.71 -16.20
CA TYR A 70 30.18 -6.16 -15.91
C TYR A 70 31.27 -6.97 -16.59
N ASP A 71 31.55 -6.60 -17.82
CA ASP A 71 32.59 -7.13 -18.72
C ASP A 71 33.98 -6.76 -18.22
N ALA A 72 34.50 -7.41 -17.18
CA ALA A 72 35.87 -7.18 -16.77
C ALA A 72 36.61 -8.34 -16.07
N GLY A 73 35.96 -9.43 -15.73
CA GLY A 73 36.66 -10.54 -15.04
C GLY A 73 37.34 -10.14 -13.70
N ILE A 74 36.97 -8.99 -13.16
CA ILE A 74 37.45 -8.45 -11.88
C ILE A 74 36.23 -8.23 -11.02
N SER A 75 36.21 -8.76 -9.80
CA SER A 75 35.19 -8.37 -8.81
C SER A 75 35.28 -6.87 -8.59
N LEU A 76 34.29 -6.13 -9.08
CA LEU A 76 34.22 -4.68 -8.93
C LEU A 76 33.81 -4.26 -7.52
N PHE A 77 33.31 -5.19 -6.73
CA PHE A 77 32.72 -4.94 -5.44
C PHE A 77 33.66 -5.35 -4.32
N GLY A 78 33.99 -4.43 -3.43
CA GLY A 78 34.78 -4.68 -2.23
C GLY A 78 33.94 -5.10 -1.03
N GLY A 79 32.64 -5.20 -1.20
CA GLY A 79 31.67 -5.54 -0.15
C GLY A 79 30.36 -4.81 -0.32
N TYR A 80 29.48 -4.95 0.66
CA TYR A 80 28.12 -4.39 0.67
C TYR A 80 27.96 -3.40 1.81
N CYS A 81 26.98 -2.50 1.68
CA CYS A 81 26.61 -1.58 2.75
C CYS A 81 25.10 -1.49 2.92
N GLU A 82 24.72 -1.17 4.13
CA GLU A 82 23.34 -0.78 4.47
C GLU A 82 23.32 0.74 4.68
N GLY A 83 22.41 1.45 4.00
CA GLY A 83 22.23 2.88 4.18
C GLY A 83 22.86 3.80 3.13
N GLU A 84 22.99 5.10 3.46
CA GLU A 84 23.29 6.19 2.52
C GLU A 84 24.77 6.46 2.25
N GLN A 85 25.67 5.58 2.61
CA GLN A 85 27.07 5.77 2.26
C GLN A 85 27.24 5.74 0.73
N LEU A 86 28.34 6.25 0.19
CA LEU A 86 28.56 6.39 -1.26
C LEU A 86 28.83 5.04 -1.97
N PRO A 87 27.82 4.21 -2.28
CA PRO A 87 28.03 2.95 -2.97
C PRO A 87 28.28 3.16 -4.46
N LEU A 88 28.95 2.22 -5.10
CA LEU A 88 29.05 2.19 -6.56
C LEU A 88 27.68 1.94 -7.18
N LEU A 89 26.93 1.03 -6.60
CA LEU A 89 25.57 0.70 -6.99
C LEU A 89 24.65 0.78 -5.77
N ARG A 90 23.70 1.70 -5.77
CA ARG A 90 22.80 1.90 -4.64
C ARG A 90 21.75 0.80 -4.55
N ALA A 91 21.35 0.48 -3.32
CA ALA A 91 20.16 -0.34 -3.08
C ALA A 91 18.94 0.27 -3.77
N LEU A 92 18.05 -0.59 -4.27
CA LEU A 92 16.81 -0.14 -4.94
C LEU A 92 15.70 0.18 -3.93
N LYS A 93 15.79 -0.36 -2.71
CA LYS A 93 14.83 -0.07 -1.64
C LYS A 93 14.95 1.38 -1.20
N LEU A 94 13.90 2.12 -1.43
CA LEU A 94 13.79 3.52 -1.05
C LEU A 94 12.54 3.72 -0.17
N SER A 95 12.47 4.81 0.54
CA SER A 95 11.26 5.17 1.30
C SER A 95 10.08 5.53 0.39
N VAL A 96 10.37 6.06 -0.79
CA VAL A 96 9.40 6.42 -1.83
C VAL A 96 10.07 6.30 -3.19
N SER A 97 9.39 5.72 -4.18
CA SER A 97 9.89 5.66 -5.56
C SER A 97 10.24 7.06 -6.09
N PRO A 98 11.42 7.24 -6.74
CA PRO A 98 11.81 8.52 -7.32
C PRO A 98 10.81 9.03 -8.37
N ARG A 99 10.15 8.13 -9.10
CA ARG A 99 9.10 8.49 -10.07
C ARG A 99 7.91 9.11 -9.38
N LEU A 100 7.48 8.55 -8.23
CA LEU A 100 6.38 9.09 -7.44
C LEU A 100 6.78 10.38 -6.72
N SER A 101 8.00 10.45 -6.17
CA SER A 101 8.53 11.66 -5.54
C SER A 101 8.59 12.85 -6.53
N ASN A 102 8.99 12.60 -7.77
CA ASN A 102 8.97 13.61 -8.83
C ASN A 102 7.54 14.09 -9.14
N LEU A 103 6.56 13.17 -9.19
CA LEU A 103 5.15 13.54 -9.36
C LEU A 103 4.61 14.35 -8.19
N ASP A 104 4.98 14.00 -6.96
CA ASP A 104 4.56 14.74 -5.75
C ASP A 104 5.07 16.19 -5.84
N GLN A 105 6.34 16.37 -6.17
CA GLN A 105 6.93 17.69 -6.38
C GLN A 105 6.24 18.48 -7.51
N LYS A 106 5.96 17.84 -8.65
CA LYS A 106 5.22 18.46 -9.75
C LYS A 106 3.81 18.86 -9.33
N SER A 107 3.13 18.04 -8.54
CA SER A 107 1.77 18.32 -8.07
C SER A 107 1.67 19.55 -7.16
N GLU A 108 2.76 19.92 -6.50
CA GLU A 108 2.84 21.14 -5.68
C GLU A 108 3.13 22.40 -6.49
N GLN A 109 3.73 22.28 -7.67
CA GLN A 109 4.27 23.40 -8.45
C GLN A 109 3.53 23.65 -9.76
N LEU A 110 2.89 22.64 -10.34
CA LEU A 110 2.30 22.68 -11.68
C LEU A 110 0.79 22.44 -11.64
N ASN A 111 0.12 22.86 -12.71
CA ASN A 111 -1.28 22.51 -12.89
C ASN A 111 -1.42 21.02 -13.27
N TYR A 112 -2.54 20.41 -12.92
CA TYR A 112 -2.81 18.99 -13.13
C TYR A 112 -2.53 18.50 -14.56
N TYR A 113 -2.96 19.22 -15.58
CA TYR A 113 -2.78 18.84 -16.99
C TYR A 113 -1.32 18.87 -17.47
N GLU A 114 -0.41 19.48 -16.68
CA GLU A 114 1.02 19.56 -17.05
C GLU A 114 1.79 18.28 -16.66
N TYR A 115 1.26 17.45 -15.74
CA TYR A 115 1.87 16.21 -15.31
C TYR A 115 0.99 14.96 -15.45
N GLU A 116 -0.22 15.08 -15.99
CA GLU A 116 -1.11 13.92 -16.20
C GLU A 116 -0.51 12.85 -17.13
N SER A 117 0.30 13.26 -18.12
CA SER A 117 0.99 12.34 -19.01
C SER A 117 2.05 11.50 -18.28
N ASP A 118 2.68 12.06 -17.25
CA ASP A 118 3.66 11.33 -16.43
C ASP A 118 2.93 10.26 -15.57
N ILE A 119 1.74 10.61 -15.05
CA ILE A 119 0.89 9.64 -14.34
C ILE A 119 0.50 8.50 -15.29
N ASP A 120 0.07 8.83 -16.50
CA ASP A 120 -0.29 7.83 -17.52
C ASP A 120 0.89 6.91 -17.87
N ALA A 121 2.10 7.44 -17.97
CA ALA A 121 3.29 6.64 -18.23
C ALA A 121 3.54 5.63 -17.08
N ILE A 122 3.46 6.10 -15.85
CA ILE A 122 3.59 5.26 -14.65
C ILE A 122 2.51 4.16 -14.64
N LEU A 123 1.26 4.51 -14.83
CA LEU A 123 0.14 3.57 -14.79
C LEU A 123 0.18 2.55 -15.93
N ARG A 124 0.67 2.93 -17.12
CA ARG A 124 0.88 2.00 -18.23
C ARG A 124 1.96 0.97 -17.95
N ASP A 125 3.08 1.40 -17.33
CA ASP A 125 4.14 0.48 -16.92
C ASP A 125 3.65 -0.50 -15.83
N LEU A 126 2.85 -0.01 -14.88
CA LEU A 126 2.30 -0.81 -13.80
C LEU A 126 1.11 -1.69 -14.22
N ARG A 127 0.43 -1.38 -15.32
CA ARG A 127 -0.83 -2.04 -15.71
C ARG A 127 -0.80 -3.57 -15.63
N PRO A 128 0.23 -4.28 -16.15
CA PRO A 128 0.30 -5.74 -16.06
C PRO A 128 0.33 -6.29 -14.63
N HIS A 129 0.72 -5.45 -13.67
CA HIS A 129 0.93 -5.83 -12.27
C HIS A 129 -0.16 -5.34 -11.32
N ILE A 130 -1.08 -4.50 -11.81
CA ILE A 130 -2.20 -3.96 -11.02
C ILE A 130 -3.57 -4.38 -11.57
N GLU A 131 -3.64 -4.84 -12.81
CA GLU A 131 -4.89 -5.23 -13.44
C GLU A 131 -5.44 -6.51 -12.82
N LYS A 132 -6.64 -6.42 -12.24
CA LYS A 132 -7.31 -7.54 -11.59
C LYS A 132 -8.81 -7.49 -11.80
N THR A 133 -9.39 -8.62 -12.15
CA THR A 133 -10.85 -8.79 -12.18
C THR A 133 -11.34 -9.32 -10.83
N ILE A 134 -12.29 -8.61 -10.22
CA ILE A 134 -12.95 -9.03 -9.00
C ILE A 134 -14.41 -9.38 -9.27
N SER A 135 -14.91 -10.39 -8.56
CA SER A 135 -16.32 -10.84 -8.64
C SER A 135 -16.73 -11.51 -7.33
N HIS A 136 -18.02 -11.55 -7.06
CA HIS A 136 -18.61 -12.28 -5.93
C HIS A 136 -17.99 -11.95 -4.55
N LEU A 137 -17.50 -10.72 -4.36
CA LEU A 137 -17.00 -10.27 -3.07
C LEU A 137 -18.14 -9.74 -2.20
N SER A 138 -18.13 -10.12 -0.93
CA SER A 138 -18.86 -9.43 0.13
C SER A 138 -17.98 -8.30 0.67
N LEU A 139 -18.45 -7.09 0.53
CA LEU A 139 -17.75 -5.88 0.94
C LEU A 139 -18.61 -5.12 1.94
N PHE A 140 -18.01 -4.34 2.81
CA PHE A 140 -18.69 -3.67 3.91
C PHE A 140 -18.50 -2.17 3.85
N ARG A 141 -19.52 -1.44 4.29
CA ARG A 141 -19.47 0.00 4.48
C ARG A 141 -19.99 0.36 5.85
N ALA A 142 -19.32 1.29 6.51
CA ALA A 142 -19.76 1.84 7.78
C ALA A 142 -20.15 3.33 7.65
N ARG A 143 -21.05 3.78 8.51
CA ARG A 143 -21.46 5.18 8.65
C ARG A 143 -21.77 5.48 10.11
N ILE A 144 -21.30 6.61 10.63
CA ILE A 144 -21.62 7.07 11.98
C ILE A 144 -23.12 7.40 12.05
N GLY A 145 -23.78 6.90 13.10
CA GLY A 145 -25.19 7.12 13.40
C GLY A 145 -26.08 5.91 13.12
N PHE A 146 -27.34 6.07 13.46
CA PHE A 146 -28.43 5.09 13.34
C PHE A 146 -29.78 5.83 13.33
N LYS A 147 -30.88 5.13 13.10
CA LYS A 147 -32.25 5.63 13.27
C LYS A 147 -32.85 5.09 14.56
N LEU A 148 -33.56 5.92 15.28
CA LEU A 148 -34.40 5.46 16.41
C LEU A 148 -35.68 4.86 15.85
N GLY A 149 -35.94 3.62 16.21
CA GLY A 149 -37.25 2.97 15.98
C GLY A 149 -38.31 3.68 16.77
N LYS A 150 -39.49 3.86 16.15
CA LYS A 150 -40.70 4.26 16.90
C LYS A 150 -41.14 3.06 17.73
N TYR A 151 -41.42 3.32 19.02
CA TYR A 151 -42.07 2.33 19.86
C TYR A 151 -43.45 2.06 19.31
N PRO A 152 -43.97 0.82 19.33
CA PRO A 152 -45.41 0.57 19.24
C PRO A 152 -46.08 1.36 20.37
N ASP A 153 -47.14 2.04 20.09
CA ASP A 153 -47.90 2.83 21.04
C ASP A 153 -48.13 1.97 22.31
N ASP A 154 -47.85 2.56 23.49
CA ASP A 154 -48.17 2.08 24.83
C ASP A 154 -47.16 1.14 25.56
N ASP A 155 -45.97 0.84 25.09
CA ASP A 155 -45.03 0.09 25.88
C ASP A 155 -43.82 0.95 26.35
N TRP A 156 -43.96 1.61 27.49
CA TRP A 156 -42.98 2.50 28.13
C TRP A 156 -41.76 1.73 28.69
N GLU A 157 -41.80 0.37 28.70
CA GLU A 157 -40.73 -0.49 29.20
C GLU A 157 -39.87 -1.07 28.07
N SER A 158 -40.19 -0.79 26.79
CA SER A 158 -39.42 -1.32 25.67
C SER A 158 -38.06 -0.61 25.50
N GLU A 159 -37.00 -1.39 25.35
CA GLU A 159 -35.68 -0.84 25.07
C GLU A 159 -35.64 -0.10 23.71
N PRO A 160 -34.86 0.98 23.57
CA PRO A 160 -34.76 1.71 22.33
C PRO A 160 -34.25 0.82 21.19
N HIS A 161 -34.96 0.80 20.08
CA HIS A 161 -34.54 0.08 18.88
C HIS A 161 -33.57 0.90 18.04
N TYR A 162 -32.33 0.45 17.95
CA TYR A 162 -31.25 1.05 17.18
C TYR A 162 -31.28 0.50 15.76
N ILE A 163 -31.99 1.16 14.84
CA ILE A 163 -32.15 0.73 13.46
C ILE A 163 -30.93 1.22 12.63
N PRO A 164 -30.19 0.34 11.96
CA PRO A 164 -29.07 0.76 11.13
C PRO A 164 -29.52 1.61 9.94
N TYR A 165 -28.62 2.42 9.39
CA TYR A 165 -28.81 2.99 8.07
C TYR A 165 -28.74 1.86 7.02
N GLU A 166 -29.63 1.88 6.05
CA GLU A 166 -29.81 0.85 5.04
C GLU A 166 -29.87 1.43 3.64
N ALA A 167 -29.58 0.59 2.65
CA ALA A 167 -29.70 0.91 1.23
C ALA A 167 -29.10 2.29 0.87
N GLY A 168 -29.90 3.25 0.39
CA GLY A 168 -29.44 4.59 0.01
C GLY A 168 -28.85 5.41 1.14
N GLU A 169 -29.20 5.12 2.41
CA GLU A 169 -28.71 5.88 3.56
C GLU A 169 -27.26 5.50 3.92
N ILE A 170 -26.85 4.25 3.64
CA ILE A 170 -25.48 3.79 3.87
C ILE A 170 -24.66 3.76 2.58
N SER A 171 -25.25 3.91 1.41
CA SER A 171 -24.56 3.97 0.13
C SER A 171 -23.70 5.25 -0.03
N ALA A 172 -23.03 5.38 -1.17
CA ALA A 172 -22.28 6.59 -1.50
C ALA A 172 -23.21 7.82 -1.48
N PRO A 173 -22.75 8.97 -0.95
CA PRO A 173 -23.53 10.18 -0.95
C PRO A 173 -23.79 10.64 -2.40
N PRO A 174 -24.92 11.31 -2.69
CA PRO A 174 -25.11 11.91 -4.01
C PRO A 174 -24.03 12.97 -4.28
N PRO A 175 -23.68 13.23 -5.54
CA PRO A 175 -22.56 14.12 -5.89
C PRO A 175 -22.59 15.48 -5.19
N GLN A 176 -23.77 16.10 -5.05
CA GLN A 176 -23.93 17.41 -4.41
C GLN A 176 -23.54 17.42 -2.92
N LEU A 177 -23.57 16.27 -2.26
CA LEU A 177 -23.20 16.08 -0.86
C LEU A 177 -21.83 15.43 -0.69
N SER A 178 -21.18 15.02 -1.79
CA SER A 178 -19.88 14.38 -1.76
C SER A 178 -18.80 15.42 -1.47
N ARG A 179 -18.15 15.24 -0.33
CA ARG A 179 -16.99 16.05 0.06
C ARG A 179 -15.72 15.48 -0.54
N LYS A 180 -14.70 16.34 -0.70
CA LYS A 180 -13.38 15.89 -1.14
C LYS A 180 -12.83 14.83 -0.17
N GLY A 181 -12.37 13.73 -0.73
CA GLY A 181 -11.71 12.66 -0.02
C GLY A 181 -10.30 12.45 -0.53
N ARG A 182 -9.66 11.38 -0.05
CA ARG A 182 -8.29 11.02 -0.45
C ARG A 182 -8.19 10.75 -1.94
N LEU A 183 -9.16 10.05 -2.53
CA LEU A 183 -9.16 9.62 -3.93
C LEU A 183 -10.27 10.24 -4.77
N ASN A 184 -11.14 11.08 -4.20
CA ASN A 184 -12.18 11.76 -4.92
C ASN A 184 -12.14 13.27 -4.72
N ARG A 185 -12.41 14.00 -5.78
CA ARG A 185 -12.61 15.46 -5.73
C ARG A 185 -13.95 15.79 -5.08
N GLU A 186 -14.09 17.03 -4.65
CA GLU A 186 -15.39 17.55 -4.21
C GLU A 186 -16.42 17.42 -5.34
N PHE A 187 -17.65 17.06 -4.99
CA PHE A 187 -18.76 16.77 -5.90
C PHE A 187 -18.57 15.54 -6.81
N VAL A 188 -17.54 14.73 -6.56
CA VAL A 188 -17.35 13.42 -7.20
C VAL A 188 -17.68 12.34 -6.19
N SER A 189 -18.73 11.58 -6.48
CA SER A 189 -19.19 10.49 -5.61
C SER A 189 -18.60 9.16 -6.06
N PHE A 190 -17.85 8.52 -5.19
CA PHE A 190 -17.35 7.15 -5.33
C PHE A 190 -17.86 6.31 -4.17
N LEU A 191 -17.96 5.00 -4.39
CA LEU A 191 -18.36 4.05 -3.33
C LEU A 191 -17.11 3.44 -2.69
N TYR A 192 -16.87 3.84 -1.43
CA TYR A 192 -15.81 3.28 -0.59
C TYR A 192 -16.35 2.09 0.20
N LEU A 193 -15.68 0.96 0.09
CA LEU A 193 -16.01 -0.31 0.75
C LEU A 193 -14.73 -0.89 1.38
N ALA A 194 -14.90 -1.83 2.30
CA ALA A 194 -13.80 -2.59 2.89
C ALA A 194 -14.11 -4.09 2.81
N ASP A 195 -13.08 -4.93 2.86
CA ASP A 195 -13.24 -6.39 2.83
C ASP A 195 -13.73 -6.97 4.15
N ASP A 196 -13.67 -6.20 5.26
CA ASP A 196 -14.15 -6.64 6.57
C ASP A 196 -14.81 -5.49 7.36
N ILE A 197 -15.68 -5.86 8.31
CA ILE A 197 -16.41 -4.92 9.18
C ILE A 197 -15.46 -4.08 10.05
N PRO A 198 -14.46 -4.64 10.75
CA PRO A 198 -13.50 -3.89 11.54
C PRO A 198 -12.81 -2.78 10.73
N ILE A 199 -12.44 -3.06 9.47
CA ILE A 199 -11.79 -2.09 8.59
C ILE A 199 -12.77 -0.99 8.20
N ALA A 200 -13.99 -1.35 7.75
CA ALA A 200 -15.03 -0.38 7.42
C ALA A 200 -15.32 0.58 8.58
N VAL A 201 -15.35 0.05 9.82
CA VAL A 201 -15.54 0.85 11.03
C VAL A 201 -14.33 1.73 11.33
N ALA A 202 -13.11 1.19 11.24
CA ALA A 202 -11.89 1.94 11.53
C ALA A 202 -11.69 3.12 10.57
N GLU A 203 -12.04 2.97 9.29
CA GLU A 203 -11.89 4.02 8.25
C GLU A 203 -12.75 5.25 8.51
N ILE A 204 -13.89 5.12 9.17
CA ILE A 204 -14.73 6.27 9.52
C ILE A 204 -14.32 6.95 10.82
N LYS A 205 -13.28 6.42 11.52
CA LYS A 205 -12.67 6.98 12.74
C LYS A 205 -13.68 7.35 13.82
N PRO A 206 -14.51 6.42 14.26
CA PRO A 206 -15.53 6.71 15.25
C PRO A 206 -14.88 6.94 16.64
N SER A 207 -15.54 7.71 17.50
CA SER A 207 -15.15 7.89 18.89
C SER A 207 -15.82 6.86 19.82
N PRO A 208 -15.22 6.53 20.97
CA PRO A 208 -15.90 5.73 21.99
C PRO A 208 -17.24 6.34 22.41
N GLY A 209 -18.27 5.51 22.48
CA GLY A 209 -19.66 5.94 22.76
C GLY A 209 -20.47 6.25 21.51
N GLU A 210 -19.86 6.35 20.33
CA GLU A 210 -20.63 6.53 19.08
C GLU A 210 -21.26 5.21 18.61
N TYR A 211 -22.41 5.35 17.96
CA TYR A 211 -23.08 4.26 17.25
C TYR A 211 -22.73 4.35 15.77
N VAL A 212 -22.52 3.18 15.18
CA VAL A 212 -22.12 3.03 13.78
C VAL A 212 -23.05 2.04 13.09
N SER A 213 -23.65 2.45 11.98
CA SER A 213 -24.34 1.53 11.07
C SER A 213 -23.35 0.88 10.13
N VAL A 214 -23.46 -0.45 9.95
CA VAL A 214 -22.66 -1.21 8.99
C VAL A 214 -23.59 -2.01 8.08
N GLY A 215 -23.29 -2.04 6.78
CA GLY A 215 -24.04 -2.81 5.79
C GLY A 215 -23.11 -3.56 4.86
N GLU A 216 -23.59 -4.71 4.37
CA GLU A 216 -22.91 -5.53 3.36
C GLU A 216 -23.34 -5.09 1.95
N PHE A 217 -22.37 -5.14 1.04
CA PHE A 217 -22.54 -4.84 -0.38
C PHE A 217 -22.02 -6.01 -1.22
N LYS A 218 -22.72 -6.35 -2.29
CA LYS A 218 -22.29 -7.35 -3.27
C LYS A 218 -22.13 -6.72 -4.64
N LEU A 219 -21.08 -7.13 -5.35
CA LEU A 219 -20.85 -6.71 -6.73
C LEU A 219 -21.95 -7.27 -7.63
N LYS A 220 -22.54 -6.43 -8.47
CA LYS A 220 -23.55 -6.84 -9.44
C LYS A 220 -22.99 -7.60 -10.64
N ARG A 221 -21.71 -7.42 -10.92
CA ARG A 221 -20.96 -8.04 -12.02
C ARG A 221 -19.48 -8.07 -11.69
N SER A 222 -18.73 -8.76 -12.51
CA SER A 222 -17.26 -8.67 -12.47
C SER A 222 -16.79 -7.26 -12.82
N LEU A 223 -15.80 -6.75 -12.10
CA LEU A 223 -15.22 -5.43 -12.29
C LEU A 223 -13.72 -5.55 -12.52
N LEU A 224 -13.20 -4.76 -13.45
CA LEU A 224 -11.78 -4.59 -13.69
C LEU A 224 -11.25 -3.49 -12.77
N ILE A 225 -10.42 -3.82 -11.79
CA ILE A 225 -9.86 -2.85 -10.84
C ILE A 225 -8.35 -2.76 -10.93
N ALA A 226 -7.80 -1.63 -10.48
CA ALA A 226 -6.39 -1.46 -10.24
C ALA A 226 -6.07 -1.92 -8.79
N ASP A 227 -5.42 -3.08 -8.66
CA ASP A 227 -5.08 -3.68 -7.37
C ASP A 227 -3.63 -3.34 -6.98
N PHE A 228 -3.50 -2.50 -5.94
CA PHE A 228 -2.22 -2.16 -5.35
C PHE A 228 -1.89 -2.98 -4.10
N THR A 229 -2.74 -3.91 -3.69
CA THR A 229 -2.61 -4.65 -2.42
C THR A 229 -1.69 -5.86 -2.52
N ASN A 230 -1.88 -6.69 -3.53
CA ASN A 230 -1.11 -7.92 -3.70
C ASN A 230 0.24 -7.61 -4.34
N ILE A 231 1.27 -7.53 -3.52
CA ILE A 231 2.63 -7.25 -3.96
C ILE A 231 3.52 -8.41 -3.54
N ASP A 232 3.60 -9.43 -4.40
CA ASP A 232 4.55 -10.52 -4.20
C ASP A 232 5.90 -10.12 -4.83
N PHE A 233 6.93 -10.04 -4.00
CA PHE A 233 8.29 -9.71 -4.43
C PHE A 233 8.81 -10.65 -5.52
N ILE A 234 8.39 -11.92 -5.49
CA ILE A 234 8.81 -12.95 -6.46
C ILE A 234 8.42 -12.57 -7.89
N ASP A 235 7.27 -11.93 -8.08
CA ASP A 235 6.79 -11.52 -9.40
C ASP A 235 7.63 -10.40 -10.02
N PHE A 236 8.39 -9.69 -9.19
CA PHE A 236 9.24 -8.57 -9.58
C PHE A 236 10.74 -8.88 -9.51
N ALA A 237 11.13 -10.10 -9.15
CA ALA A 237 12.54 -10.47 -8.90
C ALA A 237 13.39 -10.68 -10.17
N SER A 238 12.88 -10.37 -11.38
CA SER A 238 13.55 -10.74 -12.63
C SER A 238 14.68 -9.80 -13.05
N CYS A 239 14.61 -8.52 -12.73
CA CYS A 239 15.63 -7.51 -13.04
C CYS A 239 15.38 -6.20 -12.28
N ASP A 240 16.34 -5.29 -12.31
CA ASP A 240 16.27 -3.96 -11.65
C ASP A 240 15.03 -3.16 -12.07
N LYS A 241 14.66 -3.22 -13.35
CA LYS A 241 13.43 -2.54 -13.84
C LYS A 241 12.17 -3.08 -13.17
N MET A 242 12.10 -4.37 -12.91
CA MET A 242 10.97 -4.98 -12.21
C MET A 242 10.97 -4.63 -10.72
N LEU A 243 12.14 -4.56 -10.09
CA LEU A 243 12.27 -4.10 -8.71
C LEU A 243 11.88 -2.61 -8.55
N ASP A 244 12.17 -1.77 -9.55
CA ASP A 244 11.67 -0.37 -9.59
C ASP A 244 10.13 -0.31 -9.67
N LEU A 245 9.51 -1.18 -10.47
CA LEU A 245 8.04 -1.30 -10.53
C LEU A 245 7.45 -1.83 -9.22
N PHE A 246 8.13 -2.76 -8.53
CA PHE A 246 7.74 -3.21 -7.20
C PHE A 246 7.71 -2.04 -6.21
N GLU A 247 8.79 -1.26 -6.16
CA GLU A 247 8.91 -0.09 -5.30
C GLU A 247 7.85 0.98 -5.64
N LEU A 248 7.61 1.20 -6.92
CA LEU A 248 6.60 2.15 -7.39
C LEU A 248 5.18 1.72 -7.00
N LYS A 249 4.83 0.44 -7.15
CA LYS A 249 3.54 -0.12 -6.74
C LYS A 249 3.34 0.03 -5.23
N ASN A 250 4.37 -0.31 -4.43
CA ASN A 250 4.38 -0.13 -2.99
C ASN A 250 4.18 1.34 -2.59
N SER A 251 4.91 2.23 -3.24
CA SER A 251 4.85 3.68 -2.96
C SER A 251 3.45 4.25 -3.24
N ILE A 252 2.79 3.81 -4.32
CA ILE A 252 1.42 4.23 -4.62
C ILE A 252 0.42 3.63 -3.61
N ASN A 253 0.57 2.35 -3.24
CA ASN A 253 -0.25 1.75 -2.20
C ASN A 253 -0.14 2.52 -0.87
N ASN A 254 1.08 2.84 -0.45
CA ASN A 254 1.34 3.63 0.75
C ASN A 254 0.75 5.05 0.65
N LEU A 255 0.86 5.69 -0.51
CA LEU A 255 0.27 7.01 -0.75
C LEU A 255 -1.26 6.98 -0.63
N PHE A 256 -1.93 5.93 -1.13
CA PHE A 256 -3.37 5.74 -1.00
C PHE A 256 -3.79 5.39 0.43
N SER A 257 -2.98 4.64 1.15
CA SER A 257 -3.25 4.18 2.52
C SER A 257 -3.00 5.25 3.57
N THR A 258 -1.89 5.99 3.47
CA THR A 258 -1.42 6.89 4.54
C THR A 258 -2.42 8.01 4.82
N PRO A 259 -2.86 8.18 6.08
CA PRO A 259 -3.70 9.29 6.48
C PRO A 259 -2.95 10.62 6.32
N ILE A 260 -3.57 11.59 5.63
CA ILE A 260 -3.02 12.93 5.48
C ILE A 260 -3.68 13.85 6.51
N PRO A 261 -2.89 14.54 7.36
CA PRO A 261 -3.42 15.52 8.31
C PRO A 261 -4.24 16.60 7.60
N THR A 262 -5.29 17.10 8.28
CA THR A 262 -6.17 18.16 7.73
C THR A 262 -5.41 19.40 7.30
N SER A 263 -4.29 19.74 7.96
CA SER A 263 -3.42 20.84 7.59
C SER A 263 -2.65 20.65 6.28
N LYS A 264 -2.56 19.40 5.76
CA LYS A 264 -1.84 19.04 4.53
C LYS A 264 -2.76 18.49 3.44
N GLN A 265 -4.03 18.86 3.44
CA GLN A 265 -5.02 18.34 2.47
C GLN A 265 -4.71 18.67 0.99
N HIS A 266 -3.80 19.63 0.71
CA HIS A 266 -3.30 19.85 -0.65
C HIS A 266 -2.62 18.60 -1.23
N ARG A 267 -2.03 17.74 -0.40
CA ARG A 267 -1.44 16.45 -0.82
C ARG A 267 -2.45 15.46 -1.39
N TYR A 268 -3.75 15.67 -1.20
CA TYR A 268 -4.77 14.88 -1.90
C TYR A 268 -4.82 15.17 -3.41
N LEU A 269 -4.21 16.25 -3.90
CA LEU A 269 -4.19 16.55 -5.33
C LEU A 269 -3.57 15.43 -6.14
N LEU A 270 -2.42 14.90 -5.70
CA LEU A 270 -1.74 13.81 -6.39
C LEU A 270 -2.55 12.51 -6.35
N THR A 271 -3.08 12.12 -5.16
CA THR A 271 -3.87 10.89 -5.04
C THR A 271 -5.15 10.93 -5.87
N GLN A 272 -5.83 12.08 -5.89
CA GLN A 272 -7.00 12.31 -6.72
C GLN A 272 -6.65 12.30 -8.22
N ALA A 273 -5.52 12.89 -8.59
CA ALA A 273 -5.03 12.88 -9.96
C ALA A 273 -4.75 11.45 -10.45
N ILE A 274 -4.06 10.65 -9.64
CA ILE A 274 -3.78 9.24 -9.96
C ILE A 274 -5.09 8.45 -10.08
N ALA A 275 -6.05 8.63 -9.16
CA ALA A 275 -7.36 7.96 -9.22
C ALA A 275 -8.16 8.34 -10.47
N ASP A 276 -8.16 9.62 -10.85
CA ASP A 276 -8.79 10.10 -12.09
C ASP A 276 -8.17 9.42 -13.33
N ARG A 277 -6.83 9.30 -13.38
CA ARG A 277 -6.13 8.65 -14.52
C ARG A 277 -6.38 7.15 -14.56
N ILE A 278 -6.42 6.47 -13.42
CA ILE A 278 -6.80 5.04 -13.33
C ILE A 278 -8.19 4.84 -13.95
N ARG A 279 -9.16 5.69 -13.61
CA ARG A 279 -10.50 5.65 -14.20
C ARG A 279 -10.49 5.90 -15.72
N VAL A 280 -9.73 6.87 -16.19
CA VAL A 280 -9.60 7.19 -17.64
C VAL A 280 -8.96 6.02 -18.41
N LEU A 281 -8.05 5.26 -17.79
CA LEU A 281 -7.45 4.07 -18.38
C LEU A 281 -8.38 2.85 -18.41
N GLY A 282 -9.64 3.00 -18.00
CA GLY A 282 -10.68 1.99 -18.13
C GLY A 282 -10.83 1.06 -16.94
N PHE A 283 -10.15 1.31 -15.82
CA PHE A 283 -10.42 0.61 -14.57
C PHE A 283 -11.75 1.10 -13.97
N GLU A 284 -12.44 0.22 -13.26
CA GLU A 284 -13.75 0.48 -12.65
C GLU A 284 -13.64 0.72 -11.14
N GLY A 285 -12.45 0.51 -10.59
CA GLY A 285 -12.16 0.74 -9.17
C GLY A 285 -10.69 0.60 -8.84
N ILE A 286 -10.38 0.80 -7.57
CA ILE A 286 -9.04 0.69 -6.99
C ILE A 286 -9.14 -0.16 -5.72
N ALA A 287 -8.16 -1.07 -5.50
CA ALA A 287 -7.95 -1.75 -4.23
C ALA A 287 -6.60 -1.31 -3.64
N PHE A 288 -6.58 -0.99 -2.34
CA PHE A 288 -5.40 -0.57 -1.60
C PHE A 288 -5.49 -0.99 -0.14
N ASN A 289 -4.36 -1.16 0.54
CA ASN A 289 -4.32 -1.58 1.93
C ASN A 289 -4.90 -0.51 2.86
N SER A 290 -5.60 -0.91 3.91
CA SER A 290 -5.96 0.00 4.99
C SER A 290 -4.72 0.32 5.84
N SER A 291 -4.63 1.57 6.32
CA SER A 291 -3.58 1.99 7.27
C SER A 291 -4.06 1.97 8.73
N VAL A 292 -5.32 1.65 8.96
CA VAL A 292 -5.94 1.69 10.29
C VAL A 292 -6.31 0.30 10.80
N ALA A 293 -6.26 -0.72 9.92
CA ALA A 293 -6.47 -2.13 10.27
C ALA A 293 -5.86 -3.02 9.17
N GLU A 294 -5.58 -4.29 9.47
CA GLU A 294 -5.14 -5.26 8.46
C GLU A 294 -6.30 -5.58 7.53
N GLY A 295 -6.16 -5.27 6.22
CA GLY A 295 -7.08 -5.60 5.16
C GLY A 295 -7.14 -4.57 4.04
N VAL A 296 -8.17 -4.68 3.21
CA VAL A 296 -8.25 -4.02 1.92
C VAL A 296 -9.43 -3.06 1.83
N ASN A 297 -9.13 -1.86 1.37
CA ASN A 297 -10.13 -0.88 0.95
C ASN A 297 -10.38 -0.96 -0.55
N TYR A 298 -11.63 -0.87 -0.94
CA TYR A 298 -12.09 -0.82 -2.33
C TYR A 298 -12.76 0.51 -2.60
N LEU A 299 -12.32 1.18 -3.65
CA LEU A 299 -12.97 2.35 -4.22
C LEU A 299 -13.62 1.94 -5.55
N LEU A 300 -14.93 2.05 -5.68
CA LEU A 300 -15.64 1.83 -6.93
C LEU A 300 -16.03 3.18 -7.53
N PHE A 301 -15.67 3.41 -8.80
CA PHE A 301 -15.93 4.67 -9.50
C PHE A 301 -17.41 4.85 -9.85
N ASP A 302 -18.06 3.74 -10.21
CA ASP A 302 -19.51 3.71 -10.39
C ASP A 302 -20.18 3.21 -9.11
N THR A 303 -20.93 4.08 -8.46
CA THR A 303 -21.63 3.79 -7.21
C THR A 303 -22.74 2.73 -7.36
N GLN A 304 -23.14 2.42 -8.59
CA GLN A 304 -24.16 1.40 -8.91
C GLN A 304 -23.55 0.02 -9.21
N SER A 305 -22.23 -0.11 -9.21
CA SER A 305 -21.53 -1.39 -9.46
C SER A 305 -21.73 -2.41 -8.36
N ALA A 306 -22.09 -1.97 -7.16
CA ALA A 306 -22.44 -2.84 -6.04
C ALA A 306 -23.81 -2.48 -5.48
N GLU A 307 -24.46 -3.46 -4.87
CA GLU A 307 -25.79 -3.27 -4.23
C GLU A 307 -25.74 -3.68 -2.77
N TYR A 308 -26.52 -2.96 -1.97
CA TYR A 308 -26.72 -3.26 -0.56
C TYR A 308 -27.46 -4.61 -0.43
N VAL A 309 -26.97 -5.45 0.46
CA VAL A 309 -27.64 -6.74 0.79
C VAL A 309 -28.73 -6.44 1.82
N VAL A 310 -29.97 -6.73 1.44
CA VAL A 310 -31.14 -6.51 2.31
C VAL A 310 -30.96 -7.27 3.62
N ASP A 311 -31.37 -6.68 4.73
CA ASP A 311 -31.27 -7.24 6.09
C ASP A 311 -29.83 -7.51 6.59
N SER A 312 -28.80 -7.01 5.90
CA SER A 312 -27.40 -7.12 6.36
C SER A 312 -27.02 -6.04 7.39
N GLY A 313 -27.85 -5.03 7.55
CA GLY A 313 -27.61 -3.87 8.40
C GLY A 313 -27.41 -4.26 9.87
N LYS A 314 -26.37 -3.66 10.49
CA LYS A 314 -26.07 -3.82 11.93
C LYS A 314 -25.79 -2.44 12.53
N THR A 315 -26.30 -2.21 13.75
CA THR A 315 -25.88 -1.06 14.56
C THR A 315 -24.88 -1.52 15.61
N LEU A 316 -23.70 -0.91 15.61
CA LEU A 316 -22.59 -1.22 16.53
C LEU A 316 -22.39 -0.06 17.50
N LEU A 317 -22.21 -0.34 18.77
CA LEU A 317 -21.73 0.64 19.77
C LEU A 317 -20.21 0.54 19.89
N ILE A 318 -19.50 1.61 19.63
CA ILE A 318 -18.05 1.69 19.77
C ILE A 318 -17.70 1.83 21.26
N ARG A 319 -17.08 0.82 21.85
CA ARG A 319 -16.71 0.82 23.26
C ARG A 319 -15.28 1.30 23.52
N LYS A 320 -14.35 1.01 22.57
CA LYS A 320 -12.93 1.32 22.71
C LYS A 320 -12.33 1.58 21.33
N VAL A 321 -11.39 2.50 21.26
CA VAL A 321 -10.50 2.71 20.11
C VAL A 321 -9.07 2.54 20.60
N GLU A 322 -8.28 1.70 19.91
CA GLU A 322 -6.87 1.51 20.21
C GLU A 322 -6.03 2.49 19.40
N VAL A 323 -4.96 3.01 19.99
CA VAL A 323 -4.05 3.95 19.35
C VAL A 323 -2.66 3.31 19.32
N ASP A 324 -2.12 3.19 18.13
CA ASP A 324 -0.73 2.82 17.90
C ASP A 324 0.11 4.07 17.63
N TYR A 325 1.32 4.15 18.19
CA TYR A 325 2.21 5.29 18.01
C TYR A 325 3.67 4.87 18.00
N LEU A 326 4.46 5.59 17.20
CA LEU A 326 5.91 5.47 17.19
C LEU A 326 6.52 6.68 17.89
N GLU A 327 7.36 6.41 18.91
CA GLU A 327 8.16 7.46 19.53
C GLU A 327 9.31 7.86 18.59
N LEU A 328 9.28 9.09 18.13
CA LEU A 328 10.36 9.63 17.28
C LEU A 328 11.51 10.08 18.19
N ARG A 329 12.73 9.66 17.86
CA ARG A 329 13.95 10.14 18.55
C ARG A 329 14.02 11.67 18.40
N LYS A 330 14.29 12.38 19.50
CA LYS A 330 14.66 13.79 19.43
C LYS A 330 15.94 13.89 18.60
N ALA A 331 15.96 14.79 17.62
CA ALA A 331 17.20 15.18 16.99
C ALA A 331 18.08 15.82 18.09
N THR A 332 19.02 15.04 18.60
CA THR A 332 20.11 15.56 19.43
C THR A 332 21.10 16.21 18.45
N ASN A 333 21.47 17.43 18.71
CA ASN A 333 22.37 18.35 17.98
C ASN A 333 23.10 17.79 16.75
N ARG A 334 23.31 18.67 15.74
CA ARG A 334 23.96 18.44 14.43
C ARG A 334 25.36 17.79 14.46
N ASP A 335 25.88 17.42 15.61
CA ASP A 335 27.27 16.95 15.78
C ASP A 335 27.39 15.41 15.94
N ASP A 336 26.26 14.66 15.81
CA ASP A 336 26.24 13.20 15.92
C ASP A 336 26.01 12.49 14.54
N TYR A 337 26.52 13.08 13.43
CA TYR A 337 26.55 12.43 12.13
C TYR A 337 27.97 12.38 11.58
#